data_6d698340e8ed26722cb5060025fe2704
#
_entry.id   6d698340e8ed26722cb5060025fe2704
#
_cell.length_a   1.000
_cell.length_b   1.000
_cell.length_c   1.000
_cell.angle_alpha   90.00
_cell.angle_beta   90.00
_cell.angle_gamma   90.00
#
_symmetry.space_group_name_H-M   'P 1'
#
loop_
_entity.id
_entity.type
_entity.pdbx_description
1 polymer ?
#
loop_
_entity_poly.entity_id
_entity_poly.type
_entity_poly.pdbx_seq_one_letter_code
_entity_poly.pdbx_strand_id
1 'polypeptide(L)'
;MLIGTTGCSTKEPQASSDGVPSPVLIRPEPGPRYPSLVQGSRHSNHAATAPAENAPKITAKAAILIDSHGRVLYEKNADARLPCASTQKLLLGIMIAERGGLSQPMTIQEPDTWAEPTKMGIKPGQAYIKADLLRAVLVRSSNDIARALARDHSGSVPAFAANMNVRARQLGMYNSHFTNASGLPTPPGQYSTARDLSKLALASARNGFVRDAIRTKGLYFRFPDGTTKPITNTNQVLRSFPYCTGMKTGYTNAAGRCLVSSASYGGKNVYAVILGSKTPNVWSESEALLRYGLGM
;
A
#
# COMPACT_ATOMS: atom_id res chain seq x y z
N MET A 1 -41.27 23.94 83.09
CA MET A 1 -40.52 22.77 82.64
C MET A 1 -40.42 22.90 81.16
N LEU A 2 -39.39 23.54 80.61
CA LEU A 2 -39.22 23.83 79.20
C LEU A 2 -38.12 22.91 78.68
N ILE A 3 -38.43 22.12 77.62
CA ILE A 3 -37.50 21.27 76.94
C ILE A 3 -37.12 21.99 75.65
N GLY A 4 -35.85 22.37 75.52
CA GLY A 4 -35.31 22.93 74.31
C GLY A 4 -34.91 21.88 73.30
N THR A 5 -35.29 22.09 72.06
CA THR A 5 -34.86 21.30 70.93
C THR A 5 -33.68 21.99 70.22
N THR A 6 -32.53 21.36 70.26
CA THR A 6 -31.33 21.77 69.48
C THR A 6 -31.44 21.22 68.07
N GLY A 7 -31.60 22.12 67.11
CA GLY A 7 -31.51 21.79 65.66
C GLY A 7 -30.05 21.61 65.20
N CYS A 8 -29.75 20.44 64.68
CA CYS A 8 -28.47 20.18 64.10
C CYS A 8 -28.55 20.53 62.59
N SER A 9 -27.82 21.58 62.18
CA SER A 9 -27.71 22.01 60.82
C SER A 9 -26.50 21.30 60.18
N THR A 10 -26.76 20.33 59.31
CA THR A 10 -25.74 19.70 58.51
C THR A 10 -25.49 20.55 57.25
N LYS A 11 -24.32 21.19 57.20
CA LYS A 11 -23.81 21.81 55.96
C LYS A 11 -23.34 20.71 55.02
N GLU A 12 -23.94 20.64 53.82
CA GLU A 12 -23.40 19.91 52.73
C GLU A 12 -22.11 20.56 52.21
N PRO A 13 -21.07 19.80 51.83
CA PRO A 13 -19.89 20.35 51.19
C PRO A 13 -20.20 20.71 49.72
N GLN A 14 -20.00 21.99 49.38
CA GLN A 14 -19.99 22.45 48.01
C GLN A 14 -18.83 21.79 47.27
N ALA A 15 -19.14 21.03 46.17
CA ALA A 15 -18.16 20.51 45.22
C ALA A 15 -17.52 21.69 44.49
N SER A 16 -16.21 21.85 44.62
CA SER A 16 -15.40 22.73 43.81
C SER A 16 -15.40 22.22 42.38
N SER A 17 -15.84 23.03 41.43
CA SER A 17 -15.72 22.79 40.00
C SER A 17 -14.27 23.05 39.59
N ASP A 18 -13.39 22.11 39.80
CA ASP A 18 -12.06 22.13 39.19
C ASP A 18 -12.21 21.95 37.70
N GLY A 19 -11.87 23.02 36.96
CA GLY A 19 -12.00 23.08 35.51
C GLY A 19 -11.19 21.98 34.82
N VAL A 20 -11.90 21.08 34.17
CA VAL A 20 -11.30 20.17 33.20
C VAL A 20 -10.76 21.05 32.06
N PRO A 21 -9.46 21.07 31.78
CA PRO A 21 -8.93 21.86 30.69
C PRO A 21 -9.55 21.35 29.38
N SER A 22 -10.12 22.25 28.58
CA SER A 22 -10.63 21.96 27.25
C SER A 22 -9.55 21.30 26.43
N PRO A 23 -9.87 20.25 25.64
CA PRO A 23 -8.89 19.59 24.79
C PRO A 23 -8.29 20.62 23.81
N VAL A 24 -6.99 20.82 23.90
CA VAL A 24 -6.23 21.62 22.94
C VAL A 24 -6.35 20.91 21.59
N LEU A 25 -7.06 21.50 20.65
CA LEU A 25 -7.08 21.08 19.25
C LEU A 25 -5.66 21.27 18.70
N ILE A 26 -4.83 20.24 18.78
CA ILE A 26 -3.56 20.18 18.06
C ILE A 26 -3.92 20.14 16.58
N ARG A 27 -3.75 21.27 15.89
CA ARG A 27 -3.81 21.28 14.41
C ARG A 27 -2.73 20.30 13.92
N PRO A 28 -3.09 19.33 13.08
CA PRO A 28 -2.07 18.44 12.50
C PRO A 28 -1.06 19.33 11.77
N GLU A 29 0.22 19.15 12.07
CA GLU A 29 1.31 19.73 11.28
C GLU A 29 1.06 19.46 9.81
N PRO A 30 1.31 20.44 8.90
CA PRO A 30 1.19 20.20 7.48
C PRO A 30 2.14 19.07 7.10
N GLY A 31 1.58 17.95 6.65
CA GLY A 31 2.34 16.78 6.24
C GLY A 31 3.40 17.15 5.20
N PRO A 32 4.44 16.31 5.01
CA PRO A 32 5.56 16.61 4.14
C PRO A 32 5.08 17.04 2.75
N ARG A 33 5.60 18.16 2.24
CA ARG A 33 5.30 18.65 0.89
C ARG A 33 6.02 17.75 -0.11
N TYR A 34 5.29 16.86 -0.75
CA TYR A 34 5.82 16.04 -1.83
C TYR A 34 5.84 16.85 -3.14
N PRO A 35 6.93 16.81 -3.92
CA PRO A 35 6.94 17.48 -5.22
C PRO A 35 5.86 16.88 -6.12
N SER A 36 5.05 17.74 -6.75
CA SER A 36 4.05 17.32 -7.73
C SER A 36 4.74 16.76 -8.97
N LEU A 37 4.54 15.49 -9.26
CA LEU A 37 5.14 14.81 -10.42
C LEU A 37 4.35 15.01 -11.73
N VAL A 38 3.23 15.76 -11.71
CA VAL A 38 2.40 15.94 -12.90
C VAL A 38 1.93 17.38 -13.00
N GLN A 39 2.52 18.16 -13.86
CA GLN A 39 1.83 19.30 -14.46
C GLN A 39 0.79 18.77 -15.46
N GLY A 40 -0.45 19.21 -15.26
CA GLY A 40 -1.66 18.92 -15.98
C GLY A 40 -1.55 18.32 -17.39
N SER A 41 -1.93 17.08 -17.53
CA SER A 41 -2.44 16.58 -18.81
C SER A 41 -3.96 16.65 -18.78
N ARG A 42 -4.52 17.50 -19.66
CA ARG A 42 -5.93 17.54 -20.00
C ARG A 42 -6.40 16.12 -20.33
N HIS A 43 -7.64 15.79 -19.95
CA HIS A 43 -8.31 14.57 -20.36
C HIS A 43 -8.22 14.44 -21.88
N SER A 44 -7.24 13.71 -22.38
CA SER A 44 -7.28 13.25 -23.75
C SER A 44 -8.27 12.10 -23.78
N ASN A 45 -9.35 12.24 -24.54
CA ASN A 45 -10.17 11.12 -24.99
C ASN A 45 -9.26 10.15 -25.72
N HIS A 46 -8.71 9.17 -25.00
CA HIS A 46 -8.05 8.06 -25.65
C HIS A 46 -9.16 7.19 -26.23
N ALA A 47 -9.41 7.38 -27.54
CA ALA A 47 -10.12 6.39 -28.31
C ALA A 47 -9.38 5.05 -28.05
N ALA A 48 -10.12 4.04 -27.59
CA ALA A 48 -9.57 2.70 -27.42
C ALA A 48 -9.01 2.26 -28.76
N THR A 49 -7.68 2.25 -28.88
CA THR A 49 -7.02 1.65 -30.03
C THR A 49 -7.37 0.17 -30.00
N ALA A 50 -7.99 -0.33 -31.07
CA ALA A 50 -8.25 -1.76 -31.22
C ALA A 50 -6.97 -2.53 -30.89
N PRO A 51 -7.05 -3.65 -30.15
CA PRO A 51 -5.88 -4.44 -29.82
C PRO A 51 -5.18 -4.81 -31.13
N ALA A 52 -3.86 -4.60 -31.18
CA ALA A 52 -3.07 -5.07 -32.31
C ALA A 52 -3.31 -6.58 -32.51
N GLU A 53 -3.27 -7.06 -33.74
CA GLU A 53 -3.60 -8.44 -34.15
C GLU A 53 -2.89 -9.53 -33.30
N ASN A 54 -1.75 -9.18 -32.66
CA ASN A 54 -0.94 -10.04 -31.80
C ASN A 54 -1.06 -9.71 -30.31
N ALA A 55 -2.07 -8.95 -29.87
CA ALA A 55 -2.21 -8.62 -28.47
C ALA A 55 -2.57 -9.85 -27.62
N PRO A 56 -1.99 -10.01 -26.41
CA PRO A 56 -2.25 -11.18 -25.59
C PRO A 56 -3.71 -11.23 -25.13
N LYS A 57 -4.29 -12.43 -25.10
CA LYS A 57 -5.63 -12.67 -24.58
C LYS A 57 -5.59 -12.68 -23.06
N ILE A 58 -6.20 -11.69 -22.42
CA ILE A 58 -6.24 -11.52 -20.97
C ILE A 58 -7.65 -11.83 -20.46
N THR A 59 -7.77 -12.81 -19.54
CA THR A 59 -9.05 -13.21 -18.93
C THR A 59 -9.40 -12.39 -17.69
N ALA A 60 -8.43 -11.71 -17.08
CA ALA A 60 -8.64 -10.82 -15.94
C ALA A 60 -9.72 -9.77 -16.21
N LYS A 61 -10.36 -9.28 -15.15
CA LYS A 61 -11.43 -8.27 -15.24
C LYS A 61 -10.94 -6.94 -15.81
N ALA A 62 -9.73 -6.51 -15.42
CA ALA A 62 -9.07 -5.32 -15.96
C ALA A 62 -7.57 -5.54 -16.07
N ALA A 63 -6.96 -4.93 -17.09
CA ALA A 63 -5.52 -4.94 -17.29
C ALA A 63 -5.05 -3.69 -18.01
N ILE A 64 -3.78 -3.32 -17.80
CA ILE A 64 -3.08 -2.29 -18.56
C ILE A 64 -1.60 -2.65 -18.69
N LEU A 65 -0.99 -2.29 -19.80
CA LEU A 65 0.44 -2.31 -20.02
C LEU A 65 0.88 -0.93 -20.49
N ILE A 66 1.91 -0.39 -19.86
CA ILE A 66 2.50 0.89 -20.23
C ILE A 66 4.01 0.79 -20.38
N ASP A 67 4.61 1.72 -21.13
CA ASP A 67 6.05 1.92 -21.17
C ASP A 67 6.54 2.85 -20.03
N SER A 68 7.85 3.12 -19.97
CA SER A 68 8.48 3.99 -18.97
C SER A 68 8.06 5.47 -19.06
N HIS A 69 7.45 5.88 -20.16
CA HIS A 69 6.92 7.23 -20.37
C HIS A 69 5.43 7.33 -20.04
N GLY A 70 4.79 6.20 -19.67
CA GLY A 70 3.37 6.13 -19.38
C GLY A 70 2.48 5.97 -20.62
N ARG A 71 3.07 5.72 -21.80
CA ARG A 71 2.31 5.45 -23.02
C ARG A 71 1.66 4.07 -22.88
N VAL A 72 0.36 4.00 -23.16
CA VAL A 72 -0.41 2.75 -23.11
C VAL A 72 -0.08 1.88 -24.32
N LEU A 73 0.33 0.64 -24.07
CA LEU A 73 0.64 -0.37 -25.08
C LEU A 73 -0.47 -1.42 -25.19
N TYR A 74 -1.23 -1.63 -24.11
CA TYR A 74 -2.38 -2.52 -24.04
C TYR A 74 -3.31 -2.06 -22.92
N GLU A 75 -4.61 -2.17 -23.13
CA GLU A 75 -5.58 -1.97 -22.05
C GLU A 75 -6.84 -2.81 -22.24
N LYS A 76 -7.42 -3.20 -21.11
CA LYS A 76 -8.71 -3.87 -21.00
C LYS A 76 -9.41 -3.37 -19.76
N ASN A 77 -10.54 -2.70 -19.89
CA ASN A 77 -11.31 -2.15 -18.77
C ASN A 77 -10.43 -1.39 -17.76
N ALA A 78 -9.40 -0.65 -18.25
CA ALA A 78 -8.34 -0.09 -17.43
C ALA A 78 -8.83 0.89 -16.36
N ASP A 79 -9.99 1.50 -16.56
CA ASP A 79 -10.61 2.48 -15.66
C ASP A 79 -11.70 1.88 -14.74
N ALA A 80 -11.94 0.56 -14.83
CA ALA A 80 -12.87 -0.12 -13.93
C ALA A 80 -12.37 -0.05 -12.48
N ARG A 81 -13.21 0.48 -11.56
CA ARG A 81 -12.93 0.53 -10.13
C ARG A 81 -13.10 -0.86 -9.53
N LEU A 82 -12.02 -1.47 -9.11
CA LEU A 82 -11.96 -2.84 -8.60
C LEU A 82 -11.18 -2.89 -7.28
N PRO A 83 -11.47 -3.85 -6.40
CA PRO A 83 -10.59 -4.12 -5.27
C PRO A 83 -9.20 -4.52 -5.78
N CYS A 84 -8.16 -3.89 -5.26
CA CYS A 84 -6.78 -4.11 -5.69
C CYS A 84 -5.94 -4.94 -4.71
N ALA A 85 -6.54 -5.31 -3.57
CA ALA A 85 -5.87 -6.07 -2.51
C ALA A 85 -4.49 -5.48 -2.15
N SER A 86 -3.52 -6.30 -1.81
CA SER A 86 -2.18 -5.86 -1.36
C SER A 86 -1.31 -5.17 -2.41
N THR A 87 -1.78 -4.96 -3.65
CA THR A 87 -1.01 -4.16 -4.63
C THR A 87 -0.86 -2.71 -4.16
N GLN A 88 -1.81 -2.20 -3.37
CA GLN A 88 -1.72 -0.86 -2.75
C GLN A 88 -0.54 -0.70 -1.78
N LYS A 89 0.10 -1.79 -1.32
CA LYS A 89 1.32 -1.71 -0.50
C LYS A 89 2.52 -1.08 -1.24
N LEU A 90 2.45 -0.93 -2.56
CA LEU A 90 3.40 -0.09 -3.30
C LEU A 90 3.29 1.38 -2.87
N LEU A 91 2.07 1.89 -2.65
CA LEU A 91 1.85 3.25 -2.16
C LEU A 91 2.36 3.41 -0.72
N LEU A 92 2.08 2.43 0.16
CA LEU A 92 2.69 2.38 1.49
C LEU A 92 4.22 2.44 1.36
N GLY A 93 4.81 1.63 0.49
CA GLY A 93 6.26 1.59 0.28
C GLY A 93 6.84 2.95 -0.10
N ILE A 94 6.21 3.63 -1.04
CA ILE A 94 6.62 4.99 -1.47
C ILE A 94 6.52 5.97 -0.29
N MET A 95 5.40 6.02 0.41
CA MET A 95 5.18 6.98 1.49
C MET A 95 6.17 6.80 2.65
N ILE A 96 6.44 5.55 3.04
CA ILE A 96 7.42 5.26 4.09
C ILE A 96 8.84 5.64 3.64
N ALA A 97 9.21 5.34 2.39
CA ALA A 97 10.52 5.67 1.86
C ALA A 97 10.71 7.20 1.69
N GLU A 98 9.69 7.92 1.24
CA GLU A 98 9.71 9.38 1.07
C GLU A 98 9.79 10.14 2.40
N ARG A 99 9.18 9.61 3.46
CA ARG A 99 9.30 10.21 4.80
C ARG A 99 10.75 10.17 5.32
N GLY A 100 11.54 9.21 4.87
CA GLY A 100 12.91 9.03 5.35
C GLY A 100 13.00 8.33 6.70
N GLY A 101 14.15 8.45 7.37
CA GLY A 101 14.38 7.80 8.66
C GLY A 101 14.39 6.26 8.58
N LEU A 102 14.70 5.69 7.43
CA LEU A 102 14.67 4.23 7.22
C LEU A 102 15.69 3.47 8.07
N SER A 103 16.77 4.10 8.49
CA SER A 103 17.77 3.54 9.41
C SER A 103 17.35 3.59 10.88
N GLN A 104 16.28 4.32 11.19
CA GLN A 104 15.79 4.44 12.57
C GLN A 104 15.01 3.18 12.99
N PRO A 105 15.15 2.77 14.26
CA PRO A 105 14.32 1.73 14.82
C PRO A 105 12.88 2.23 15.03
N MET A 106 11.93 1.30 15.03
CA MET A 106 10.57 1.51 15.52
C MET A 106 10.14 0.36 16.40
N THR A 107 9.34 0.66 17.44
CA THR A 107 8.80 -0.33 18.37
C THR A 107 7.41 -0.78 17.91
N ILE A 108 7.20 -2.09 17.92
CA ILE A 108 5.91 -2.73 17.62
C ILE A 108 4.97 -2.52 18.81
N GLN A 109 3.74 -2.13 18.53
CA GLN A 109 2.66 -2.02 19.50
C GLN A 109 1.68 -3.18 19.33
N GLU A 110 0.91 -3.48 20.36
CA GLU A 110 -0.06 -4.58 20.31
C GLU A 110 -1.07 -4.47 19.14
N PRO A 111 -1.67 -3.29 18.85
CA PRO A 111 -2.58 -3.15 17.71
C PRO A 111 -1.96 -3.45 16.34
N ASP A 112 -0.64 -3.37 16.20
CA ASP A 112 0.05 -3.68 14.94
C ASP A 112 -0.09 -5.16 14.59
N THR A 113 -0.21 -6.02 15.59
CA THR A 113 -0.30 -7.48 15.45
C THR A 113 -1.70 -7.98 15.07
N TRP A 114 -2.71 -7.14 15.14
CA TRP A 114 -4.12 -7.47 14.83
C TRP A 114 -4.38 -7.45 13.33
N ALA A 115 -3.72 -8.33 12.62
CA ALA A 115 -3.80 -8.38 11.16
C ALA A 115 -3.74 -9.81 10.64
N GLU A 116 -4.83 -10.32 10.09
CA GLU A 116 -4.92 -11.60 9.39
C GLU A 116 -5.30 -11.40 7.92
N PRO A 117 -5.02 -12.35 7.04
CA PRO A 117 -3.99 -13.39 7.12
C PRO A 117 -2.60 -12.80 6.79
N THR A 118 -1.59 -13.59 6.58
CA THR A 118 -0.24 -13.17 6.13
C THR A 118 0.47 -12.26 7.12
N LYS A 119 0.88 -12.84 8.23
CA LYS A 119 1.72 -12.17 9.24
C LYS A 119 3.18 -12.57 9.13
N MET A 120 4.07 -11.68 9.55
CA MET A 120 5.45 -12.01 9.87
C MET A 120 5.56 -12.66 11.26
N GLY A 121 4.69 -12.27 12.16
CA GLY A 121 4.67 -12.70 13.55
C GLY A 121 5.52 -11.80 14.45
N ILE A 122 5.59 -10.51 14.13
CA ILE A 122 6.18 -9.49 15.01
C ILE A 122 5.39 -9.39 16.31
N LYS A 123 6.09 -9.14 17.44
CA LYS A 123 5.46 -9.11 18.77
C LYS A 123 5.54 -7.71 19.38
N PRO A 124 4.56 -7.31 20.23
CA PRO A 124 4.62 -6.06 20.97
C PRO A 124 5.92 -5.92 21.77
N GLY A 125 6.45 -4.71 21.85
CA GLY A 125 7.71 -4.39 22.51
C GLY A 125 8.97 -4.67 21.69
N GLN A 126 8.91 -5.47 20.64
CA GLN A 126 10.05 -5.69 19.74
C GLN A 126 10.35 -4.42 18.93
N ALA A 127 11.65 -4.13 18.77
CA ALA A 127 12.15 -3.04 17.93
C ALA A 127 12.82 -3.56 16.66
N TYR A 128 12.53 -2.90 15.53
CA TYR A 128 13.09 -3.25 14.22
C TYR A 128 13.52 -2.01 13.47
N ILE A 129 14.54 -2.13 12.63
CA ILE A 129 14.90 -1.08 11.67
C ILE A 129 13.81 -0.95 10.60
N LYS A 130 13.32 0.28 10.35
CA LYS A 130 12.22 0.55 9.41
C LYS A 130 12.51 0.02 8.00
N ALA A 131 13.76 0.12 7.53
CA ALA A 131 14.18 -0.41 6.24
C ALA A 131 13.93 -1.92 6.12
N ASP A 132 14.20 -2.70 7.17
CA ASP A 132 14.03 -4.16 7.15
C ASP A 132 12.55 -4.53 7.16
N LEU A 133 11.73 -3.81 7.94
CA LEU A 133 10.28 -3.95 7.91
C LEU A 133 9.72 -3.61 6.52
N LEU A 134 10.19 -2.52 5.91
CA LEU A 134 9.72 -2.10 4.59
C LEU A 134 10.11 -3.10 3.50
N ARG A 135 11.32 -3.65 3.53
CA ARG A 135 11.71 -4.75 2.62
C ARG A 135 10.81 -5.97 2.82
N ALA A 136 10.59 -6.38 4.07
CA ALA A 136 9.75 -7.54 4.37
C ALA A 136 8.31 -7.37 3.89
N VAL A 137 7.69 -6.19 4.07
CA VAL A 137 6.32 -5.95 3.60
C VAL A 137 6.21 -5.93 2.08
N LEU A 138 7.21 -5.44 1.37
CA LEU A 138 7.20 -5.41 -0.11
C LEU A 138 7.46 -6.81 -0.69
N VAL A 139 8.31 -7.62 -0.06
CA VAL A 139 8.64 -8.99 -0.48
C VAL A 139 7.56 -9.98 -0.09
N ARG A 140 7.19 -10.05 1.20
CA ARG A 140 6.28 -11.08 1.75
C ARG A 140 4.83 -10.62 1.84
N SER A 141 4.57 -9.32 1.73
CA SER A 141 3.21 -8.75 1.84
C SER A 141 2.60 -8.80 3.25
N SER A 142 3.41 -8.82 4.32
CA SER A 142 2.97 -8.98 5.71
C SER A 142 2.02 -7.87 6.14
N ASN A 143 0.86 -8.23 6.69
CA ASN A 143 -0.17 -7.25 7.06
C ASN A 143 0.11 -6.61 8.42
N ASP A 144 0.66 -7.36 9.37
CA ASP A 144 1.14 -6.85 10.66
C ASP A 144 2.20 -5.75 10.48
N ILE A 145 3.22 -6.01 9.66
CA ILE A 145 4.24 -4.99 9.34
C ILE A 145 3.62 -3.77 8.64
N ALA A 146 2.67 -3.98 7.73
CA ALA A 146 2.01 -2.86 7.05
C ALA A 146 1.25 -1.96 8.03
N ARG A 147 0.58 -2.54 9.05
CA ARG A 147 -0.09 -1.78 10.12
C ARG A 147 0.91 -1.02 10.99
N ALA A 148 2.00 -1.69 11.39
CA ALA A 148 3.06 -1.09 12.20
C ALA A 148 3.67 0.13 11.51
N LEU A 149 4.08 0.00 10.25
CA LEU A 149 4.64 1.10 9.45
C LEU A 149 3.64 2.24 9.24
N ALA A 150 2.35 1.91 9.02
CA ALA A 150 1.30 2.91 8.86
C ALA A 150 1.08 3.72 10.15
N ARG A 151 1.01 3.05 11.31
CA ARG A 151 0.90 3.70 12.62
C ARG A 151 2.14 4.57 12.89
N ASP A 152 3.34 4.05 12.70
CA ASP A 152 4.57 4.81 12.90
C ASP A 152 4.62 6.06 12.02
N HIS A 153 4.15 5.96 10.78
CA HIS A 153 4.13 7.08 9.84
C HIS A 153 3.10 8.16 10.20
N SER A 154 1.90 7.81 10.62
CA SER A 154 0.76 8.75 10.70
C SER A 154 0.06 8.73 12.06
N GLY A 155 0.61 8.07 13.08
CA GLY A 155 0.02 7.93 14.41
C GLY A 155 -1.07 6.85 14.48
N SER A 156 -1.78 6.57 13.36
CA SER A 156 -2.79 5.52 13.29
C SER A 156 -2.98 4.98 11.87
N VAL A 157 -3.57 3.80 11.73
CA VAL A 157 -3.90 3.21 10.41
C VAL A 157 -4.95 4.05 9.67
N PRO A 158 -6.02 4.56 10.30
CA PRO A 158 -6.96 5.46 9.61
C PRO A 158 -6.30 6.76 9.11
N ALA A 159 -5.45 7.41 9.93
CA ALA A 159 -4.72 8.60 9.52
C ALA A 159 -3.77 8.30 8.34
N PHE A 160 -3.12 7.14 8.35
CA PHE A 160 -2.29 6.72 7.23
C PHE A 160 -3.13 6.50 5.94
N ALA A 161 -4.31 5.88 6.04
CA ALA A 161 -5.21 5.71 4.91
C ALA A 161 -5.67 7.05 4.32
N ALA A 162 -5.96 8.05 5.18
CA ALA A 162 -6.26 9.41 4.72
C ALA A 162 -5.06 10.01 3.95
N ASN A 163 -3.84 9.87 4.47
CA ASN A 163 -2.61 10.31 3.80
C ASN A 163 -2.33 9.54 2.50
N MET A 164 -2.65 8.23 2.44
CA MET A 164 -2.61 7.46 1.20
C MET A 164 -3.49 8.08 0.12
N ASN A 165 -4.71 8.50 0.46
CA ASN A 165 -5.62 9.12 -0.50
C ASN A 165 -5.11 10.49 -0.98
N VAL A 166 -4.48 11.27 -0.10
CA VAL A 166 -3.81 12.52 -0.50
C VAL A 166 -2.66 12.22 -1.46
N ARG A 167 -1.78 11.28 -1.10
CA ARG A 167 -0.63 10.91 -1.94
C ARG A 167 -1.05 10.30 -3.28
N ALA A 168 -2.09 9.49 -3.30
CA ALA A 168 -2.66 8.93 -4.52
C ALA A 168 -3.09 10.04 -5.50
N ARG A 169 -3.80 11.06 -5.03
CA ARG A 169 -4.18 12.21 -5.86
C ARG A 169 -2.97 12.96 -6.42
N GLN A 170 -1.91 13.14 -5.63
CA GLN A 170 -0.65 13.76 -6.08
C GLN A 170 0.06 12.94 -7.17
N LEU A 171 -0.12 11.61 -7.16
CA LEU A 171 0.35 10.70 -8.21
C LEU A 171 -0.61 10.64 -9.42
N GLY A 172 -1.71 11.41 -9.41
CA GLY A 172 -2.72 11.40 -10.47
C GLY A 172 -3.66 10.19 -10.41
N MET A 173 -3.76 9.49 -9.29
CA MET A 173 -4.64 8.33 -9.08
C MET A 173 -6.03 8.78 -8.64
N TYR A 174 -6.77 9.45 -9.52
CA TYR A 174 -8.05 10.08 -9.19
C TYR A 174 -9.22 9.10 -9.05
N ASN A 175 -9.06 7.89 -9.55
CA ASN A 175 -10.05 6.80 -9.46
C ASN A 175 -9.63 5.74 -8.43
N SER A 176 -9.00 6.15 -7.33
CA SER A 176 -8.56 5.27 -6.25
C SER A 176 -9.02 5.81 -4.91
N HIS A 177 -9.38 4.89 -4.02
CA HIS A 177 -9.69 5.18 -2.62
C HIS A 177 -9.20 4.04 -1.73
N PHE A 178 -8.49 4.38 -0.66
CA PHE A 178 -7.87 3.44 0.27
C PHE A 178 -8.42 3.67 1.68
N THR A 179 -8.80 2.59 2.37
CA THR A 179 -9.36 2.61 3.73
C THR A 179 -8.42 2.02 4.78
N ASN A 180 -7.33 1.38 4.33
CA ASN A 180 -6.31 0.80 5.20
C ASN A 180 -4.96 0.67 4.47
N ALA A 181 -3.92 0.32 5.21
CA ALA A 181 -2.55 0.19 4.69
C ALA A 181 -2.26 -1.15 4.00
N SER A 182 -3.10 -2.17 4.19
CA SER A 182 -2.79 -3.56 3.82
C SER A 182 -3.45 -4.03 2.52
N GLY A 183 -4.60 -3.48 2.16
CA GLY A 183 -5.44 -3.96 1.06
C GLY A 183 -6.44 -5.05 1.46
N LEU A 184 -6.61 -5.29 2.75
CA LEU A 184 -7.67 -6.15 3.27
C LEU A 184 -9.04 -5.46 3.09
N PRO A 185 -10.15 -6.23 2.99
CA PRO A 185 -11.46 -5.67 2.66
C PRO A 185 -12.09 -4.85 3.80
N THR A 186 -11.49 -4.83 4.98
CA THR A 186 -11.99 -4.13 6.16
C THR A 186 -11.04 -3.01 6.58
N PRO A 187 -11.54 -1.77 6.75
CA PRO A 187 -12.89 -1.28 6.47
C PRO A 187 -13.24 -1.36 4.97
N PRO A 188 -14.53 -1.47 4.61
CA PRO A 188 -14.98 -1.55 3.22
C PRO A 188 -14.79 -0.23 2.46
N GLY A 189 -15.03 -0.25 1.14
CA GLY A 189 -15.05 0.96 0.31
C GLY A 189 -13.75 1.27 -0.43
N GLN A 190 -12.69 0.45 -0.28
CA GLN A 190 -11.46 0.67 -1.02
C GLN A 190 -11.52 0.09 -2.44
N TYR A 191 -10.95 0.83 -3.37
CA TYR A 191 -10.83 0.44 -4.77
C TYR A 191 -9.66 1.17 -5.45
N SER A 192 -9.26 0.67 -6.61
CA SER A 192 -8.37 1.35 -7.55
C SER A 192 -8.72 0.92 -8.97
N THR A 193 -7.99 1.44 -9.95
CA THR A 193 -8.09 1.04 -11.35
C THR A 193 -6.74 0.54 -11.85
N ALA A 194 -6.74 -0.25 -12.93
CA ALA A 194 -5.49 -0.69 -13.53
C ALA A 194 -4.66 0.52 -14.01
N ARG A 195 -5.32 1.55 -14.56
CA ARG A 195 -4.67 2.80 -14.98
C ARG A 195 -4.04 3.54 -13.81
N ASP A 196 -4.72 3.69 -12.69
CA ASP A 196 -4.14 4.38 -11.53
C ASP A 196 -2.97 3.60 -10.93
N LEU A 197 -3.09 2.26 -10.83
CA LEU A 197 -2.00 1.42 -10.37
C LEU A 197 -0.78 1.42 -11.33
N SER A 198 -0.96 1.69 -12.62
CA SER A 198 0.17 1.86 -13.54
C SER A 198 0.99 3.13 -13.25
N LYS A 199 0.32 4.22 -12.81
CA LYS A 199 1.01 5.43 -12.32
C LYS A 199 1.79 5.14 -11.05
N LEU A 200 1.20 4.35 -10.15
CA LEU A 200 1.86 3.89 -8.93
C LEU A 200 3.07 3.00 -9.25
N ALA A 201 2.99 2.14 -10.26
CA ALA A 201 4.10 1.32 -10.72
C ALA A 201 5.28 2.18 -11.20
N LEU A 202 5.03 3.22 -12.00
CA LEU A 202 6.05 4.18 -12.44
C LEU A 202 6.69 4.91 -11.25
N ALA A 203 5.88 5.39 -10.31
CA ALA A 203 6.39 6.05 -9.11
C ALA A 203 7.26 5.11 -8.25
N SER A 204 6.85 3.85 -8.10
CA SER A 204 7.60 2.81 -7.38
C SER A 204 8.96 2.53 -8.05
N ALA A 205 9.01 2.48 -9.37
CA ALA A 205 10.25 2.25 -10.11
C ALA A 205 11.24 3.43 -10.01
N ARG A 206 10.74 4.64 -9.80
CA ARG A 206 11.57 5.85 -9.62
C ARG A 206 12.12 6.00 -8.19
N ASN A 207 11.47 5.43 -7.19
CA ASN A 207 11.97 5.44 -5.82
C ASN A 207 13.03 4.35 -5.64
N GLY A 208 14.28 4.73 -5.34
CA GLY A 208 15.41 3.81 -5.28
C GLY A 208 15.20 2.66 -4.30
N PHE A 209 14.79 2.96 -3.06
CA PHE A 209 14.58 1.93 -2.04
C PHE A 209 13.44 0.96 -2.41
N VAL A 210 12.30 1.49 -2.86
CA VAL A 210 11.14 0.68 -3.25
C VAL A 210 11.49 -0.20 -4.45
N ARG A 211 12.14 0.37 -5.48
CA ARG A 211 12.60 -0.35 -6.66
C ARG A 211 13.48 -1.55 -6.30
N ASP A 212 14.42 -1.35 -5.39
CA ASP A 212 15.35 -2.43 -4.99
C ASP A 212 14.63 -3.49 -4.15
N ALA A 213 13.73 -3.09 -3.27
CA ALA A 213 12.93 -4.01 -2.46
C ALA A 213 12.00 -4.89 -3.31
N ILE A 214 11.28 -4.32 -4.29
CA ILE A 214 10.33 -5.08 -5.13
C ILE A 214 11.02 -6.03 -6.12
N ARG A 215 12.30 -5.82 -6.42
CA ARG A 215 13.14 -6.73 -7.26
C ARG A 215 13.73 -7.88 -6.46
N THR A 216 13.71 -7.81 -5.16
CA THR A 216 14.29 -8.82 -4.27
C THR A 216 13.49 -10.12 -4.35
N LYS A 217 14.13 -11.22 -4.79
CA LYS A 217 13.50 -12.54 -4.94
C LYS A 217 13.23 -13.22 -3.59
N GLY A 218 14.05 -12.95 -2.60
CA GLY A 218 13.92 -13.43 -1.22
C GLY A 218 14.98 -12.83 -0.33
N LEU A 219 14.77 -12.89 0.98
CA LEU A 219 15.72 -12.45 2.00
C LEU A 219 15.50 -13.22 3.30
N TYR A 220 16.45 -13.13 4.24
CA TYR A 220 16.29 -13.59 5.61
C TYR A 220 15.81 -12.44 6.48
N PHE A 221 14.60 -12.54 7.01
CA PHE A 221 14.08 -11.59 7.99
C PHE A 221 14.63 -11.93 9.37
N ARG A 222 15.28 -10.97 10.03
CA ARG A 222 15.88 -11.15 11.35
C ARG A 222 14.96 -10.62 12.43
N PHE A 223 14.70 -11.44 13.45
CA PHE A 223 13.99 -11.03 14.66
C PHE A 223 14.97 -10.48 15.71
N PRO A 224 14.50 -9.69 16.70
CA PRO A 224 15.36 -9.10 17.73
C PRO A 224 16.07 -10.12 18.62
N ASP A 225 15.53 -11.33 18.75
CA ASP A 225 16.17 -12.46 19.47
C ASP A 225 17.32 -13.12 18.68
N GLY A 226 17.66 -12.59 17.50
CA GLY A 226 18.70 -13.10 16.63
C GLY A 226 18.23 -14.20 15.67
N THR A 227 17.05 -14.76 15.85
CA THR A 227 16.51 -15.76 14.93
C THR A 227 16.22 -15.16 13.55
N THR A 228 16.27 -16.00 12.52
CA THR A 228 16.01 -15.58 11.15
C THR A 228 14.94 -16.44 10.49
N LYS A 229 14.16 -15.82 9.61
CA LYS A 229 13.12 -16.50 8.82
C LYS A 229 13.34 -16.21 7.34
N PRO A 230 13.55 -17.24 6.50
CA PRO A 230 13.58 -17.02 5.05
C PRO A 230 12.21 -16.59 4.54
N ILE A 231 12.17 -15.53 3.77
CA ILE A 231 10.97 -15.05 3.09
C ILE A 231 11.21 -14.92 1.60
N THR A 232 10.24 -15.35 0.81
CA THR A 232 10.30 -15.35 -0.65
C THR A 232 9.29 -14.34 -1.20
N ASN A 233 9.66 -13.65 -2.27
CA ASN A 233 8.76 -12.75 -2.96
C ASN A 233 7.55 -13.50 -3.48
N THR A 234 6.37 -12.93 -3.25
CA THR A 234 5.09 -13.52 -3.64
C THR A 234 4.85 -13.47 -5.16
N ASN A 235 5.61 -12.66 -5.90
CA ASN A 235 5.52 -12.57 -7.36
C ASN A 235 6.26 -13.74 -8.03
N GLN A 236 5.50 -14.68 -8.59
CA GLN A 236 6.08 -15.83 -9.27
C GLN A 236 6.77 -15.45 -10.59
N VAL A 237 6.26 -14.45 -11.33
CA VAL A 237 6.86 -13.96 -12.57
C VAL A 237 8.29 -13.45 -12.35
N LEU A 238 8.58 -12.90 -11.18
CA LEU A 238 9.94 -12.47 -10.81
C LEU A 238 10.95 -13.65 -10.77
N ARG A 239 10.47 -14.88 -10.62
CA ARG A 239 11.30 -16.08 -10.60
C ARG A 239 11.31 -16.81 -11.95
N SER A 240 10.17 -16.82 -12.67
CA SER A 240 10.02 -17.56 -13.93
C SER A 240 10.50 -16.78 -15.16
N PHE A 241 10.39 -15.46 -15.15
CA PHE A 241 10.74 -14.61 -16.28
C PHE A 241 12.02 -13.80 -16.00
N PRO A 242 13.15 -14.08 -16.66
CA PRO A 242 14.46 -13.49 -16.34
C PRO A 242 14.50 -11.97 -16.39
N TYR A 243 13.67 -11.36 -17.24
CA TYR A 243 13.62 -9.92 -17.43
C TYR A 243 12.65 -9.21 -16.48
N CYS A 244 11.90 -9.96 -15.66
CA CYS A 244 10.98 -9.38 -14.68
C CYS A 244 11.77 -8.65 -13.58
N THR A 245 11.34 -7.42 -13.27
CA THR A 245 11.98 -6.54 -12.28
C THR A 245 11.09 -6.25 -11.06
N GLY A 246 10.02 -6.97 -10.86
CA GLY A 246 9.07 -6.82 -9.73
C GLY A 246 7.65 -6.95 -10.23
N MET A 247 6.62 -6.58 -9.49
CA MET A 247 6.58 -5.66 -8.34
C MET A 247 5.81 -6.27 -7.15
N LYS A 248 4.43 -6.24 -7.22
CA LYS A 248 3.61 -6.57 -6.06
C LYS A 248 2.35 -7.35 -6.43
N THR A 249 2.10 -8.41 -5.68
CA THR A 249 0.90 -9.24 -5.76
C THR A 249 -0.18 -8.77 -4.79
N GLY A 250 -1.42 -9.13 -5.08
CA GLY A 250 -2.55 -8.98 -4.17
C GLY A 250 -3.55 -10.13 -4.34
N TYR A 251 -4.19 -10.53 -3.25
CA TYR A 251 -5.30 -11.48 -3.27
C TYR A 251 -6.24 -11.22 -2.08
N THR A 252 -7.50 -11.14 -2.38
CA THR A 252 -8.62 -11.35 -1.45
C THR A 252 -9.73 -12.05 -2.23
N ASN A 253 -10.69 -12.66 -1.55
CA ASN A 253 -11.82 -13.30 -2.24
C ASN A 253 -12.58 -12.30 -3.12
N ALA A 254 -12.76 -11.06 -2.67
CA ALA A 254 -13.45 -10.02 -3.44
C ALA A 254 -12.62 -9.51 -4.64
N ALA A 255 -11.30 -9.39 -4.49
CA ALA A 255 -10.41 -8.87 -5.52
C ALA A 255 -10.06 -9.91 -6.59
N GLY A 256 -10.06 -11.20 -6.24
CA GLY A 256 -9.38 -12.21 -7.04
C GLY A 256 -7.87 -12.01 -7.00
N ARG A 257 -7.14 -12.56 -7.96
CA ARG A 257 -5.70 -12.34 -8.11
C ARG A 257 -5.43 -11.00 -8.78
N CYS A 258 -4.56 -10.20 -8.14
CA CYS A 258 -4.08 -8.92 -8.64
C CYS A 258 -2.56 -8.95 -8.71
N LEU A 259 -1.99 -8.34 -9.74
CA LEU A 259 -0.55 -8.25 -9.92
C LEU A 259 -0.17 -6.93 -10.60
N VAL A 260 0.73 -6.21 -9.98
CA VAL A 260 1.53 -5.17 -10.64
C VAL A 260 2.89 -5.77 -10.92
N SER A 261 3.33 -5.77 -12.16
CA SER A 261 4.61 -6.33 -12.59
C SER A 261 5.36 -5.38 -13.52
N SER A 262 6.65 -5.58 -13.64
CA SER A 262 7.52 -4.81 -14.52
C SER A 262 8.60 -5.70 -15.13
N ALA A 263 9.10 -5.31 -16.28
CA ALA A 263 10.21 -5.99 -16.93
C ALA A 263 11.10 -4.98 -17.67
N SER A 264 12.37 -5.38 -17.86
CA SER A 264 13.39 -4.58 -18.54
C SER A 264 14.19 -5.49 -19.49
N TYR A 265 14.26 -5.11 -20.77
CA TYR A 265 15.06 -5.79 -21.78
C TYR A 265 15.35 -4.85 -22.96
N GLY A 266 16.56 -4.90 -23.51
CA GLY A 266 16.94 -4.12 -24.69
C GLY A 266 16.72 -2.61 -24.55
N GLY A 267 16.96 -2.03 -23.37
CA GLY A 267 16.72 -0.62 -23.09
C GLY A 267 15.26 -0.23 -22.87
N LYS A 268 14.32 -1.17 -23.07
CA LYS A 268 12.89 -0.95 -22.82
C LYS A 268 12.53 -1.32 -21.38
N ASN A 269 11.65 -0.52 -20.76
CA ASN A 269 11.04 -0.81 -19.47
C ASN A 269 9.52 -0.77 -19.63
N VAL A 270 8.83 -1.81 -19.17
CA VAL A 270 7.38 -1.94 -19.26
C VAL A 270 6.77 -2.32 -17.93
N TYR A 271 5.53 -1.90 -17.72
CA TYR A 271 4.79 -2.07 -16.48
C TYR A 271 3.39 -2.59 -16.80
N ALA A 272 3.05 -3.74 -16.25
CA ALA A 272 1.75 -4.37 -16.41
C ALA A 272 0.98 -4.39 -15.11
N VAL A 273 -0.31 -4.11 -15.18
CA VAL A 273 -1.25 -4.25 -14.06
C VAL A 273 -2.37 -5.18 -14.46
N ILE A 274 -2.66 -6.16 -13.62
CA ILE A 274 -3.76 -7.11 -13.77
C ILE A 274 -4.62 -7.07 -12.52
N LEU A 275 -5.92 -6.91 -12.68
CA LEU A 275 -6.91 -6.94 -11.60
C LEU A 275 -8.00 -7.97 -11.87
N GLY A 276 -8.38 -8.72 -10.82
CA GLY A 276 -9.49 -9.66 -10.91
C GLY A 276 -9.22 -10.88 -11.77
N SER A 277 -7.99 -11.35 -11.81
CA SER A 277 -7.62 -12.62 -12.47
C SER A 277 -7.85 -13.83 -11.55
N LYS A 278 -7.59 -15.03 -12.07
CA LYS A 278 -7.66 -16.31 -11.37
C LYS A 278 -6.27 -16.94 -11.26
N THR A 279 -6.09 -17.90 -10.36
CA THR A 279 -4.92 -18.76 -10.31
C THR A 279 -5.12 -19.93 -11.29
N PRO A 280 -4.12 -20.33 -12.10
CA PRO A 280 -2.76 -19.76 -12.20
C PRO A 280 -2.63 -18.60 -13.20
N ASN A 281 -3.69 -18.20 -13.90
CA ASN A 281 -3.68 -17.33 -15.07
C ASN A 281 -2.97 -15.98 -14.84
N VAL A 282 -3.06 -15.40 -13.64
CA VAL A 282 -2.43 -14.11 -13.33
C VAL A 282 -0.94 -14.08 -13.66
N TRP A 283 -0.24 -15.22 -13.55
CA TRP A 283 1.19 -15.31 -13.84
C TRP A 283 1.48 -15.31 -15.34
N SER A 284 0.79 -16.19 -16.08
CA SER A 284 0.94 -16.28 -17.55
C SER A 284 0.44 -15.03 -18.26
N GLU A 285 -0.68 -14.45 -17.80
CA GLU A 285 -1.21 -13.20 -18.34
C GLU A 285 -0.24 -12.04 -18.13
N SER A 286 0.37 -11.96 -16.94
CA SER A 286 1.36 -10.93 -16.63
C SER A 286 2.61 -11.10 -17.49
N GLU A 287 3.15 -12.29 -17.61
CA GLU A 287 4.32 -12.56 -18.45
C GLU A 287 4.03 -12.27 -19.93
N ALA A 288 2.85 -12.65 -20.43
CA ALA A 288 2.44 -12.38 -21.81
C ALA A 288 2.37 -10.87 -22.09
N LEU A 289 1.80 -10.07 -21.19
CA LEU A 289 1.80 -8.61 -21.32
C LEU A 289 3.21 -8.03 -21.31
N LEU A 290 4.07 -8.50 -20.41
CA LEU A 290 5.45 -8.01 -20.32
C LEU A 290 6.24 -8.34 -21.59
N ARG A 291 6.13 -9.58 -22.11
CA ARG A 291 6.74 -9.99 -23.38
C ARG A 291 6.24 -9.14 -24.55
N TYR A 292 4.93 -8.97 -24.65
CA TYR A 292 4.32 -8.14 -25.69
C TYR A 292 4.89 -6.72 -25.69
N GLY A 293 4.99 -6.07 -24.53
CA GLY A 293 5.54 -4.72 -24.43
C GLY A 293 7.03 -4.63 -24.72
N LEU A 294 7.78 -5.68 -24.47
CA LEU A 294 9.21 -5.77 -24.81
C LEU A 294 9.44 -6.10 -26.30
N GLY A 295 8.43 -6.60 -27.02
CA GLY A 295 8.53 -7.04 -28.41
C GLY A 295 9.15 -8.44 -28.55
N MET A 296 8.78 -9.36 -27.63
CA MET A 296 9.30 -10.74 -27.53
C MET A 296 8.22 -11.76 -27.88
#